data_06e6534cdaa013444274d4745bcc3403
#
_entry.id   06e6534cdaa013444274d4745bcc3403
#
_cell.length_a   1.000
_cell.length_b   1.000
_cell.length_c   1.000
_cell.angle_alpha   90.00
_cell.angle_beta   90.00
_cell.angle_gamma   90.00
#
_symmetry.space_group_name_H-M   'P 1'
#
loop_
_entity.id
_entity.type
_entity.pdbx_description
1 polymer ?
#
loop_
_entity_poly.entity_id
_entity_poly.type
_entity_poly.pdbx_seq_one_letter_code
_entity_poly.pdbx_strand_id
1 'polypeptide(L)'
;MKVFAHYWKSEVTGNDYRWRTLLQFGTSWDIIGSVVMKNPGSAAPLYSVNEPATLEQLKRLEQAKLYSDEPEYAWYSFSCDDTMQKVEKLFCSYYKTSTLNGIIQVFNLMNVRDPNLELALIKNNNTVYPFSKTAEKDILSLIAPVYLGWGDLWKKQPFREDAEKIFTAVHNKLDGKYLFPQLKDNKFYHPQYLMGVGLNSPMSKFLLNAFCQNMTVPVLDTPIVFPKQISKRNVYEQVVRRLRKEFQLVEEQPKTCRFQFTEELVLTITCTGQGYMGIRHAAYKGRYCLGNYPHTEEYRAILSEFGYNIAPEVWLGTKDFAEYDGNESGIVNNILSEVLTIKQKI
;
A
#
# COMPACT_ATOMS: atom_id res chain seq x y z
N MET A 1 -23.25 11.16 7.10
CA MET A 1 -21.87 11.51 7.51
C MET A 1 -21.61 13.00 7.33
N LYS A 2 -21.07 13.67 8.35
CA LYS A 2 -20.52 15.03 8.26
C LYS A 2 -18.99 14.91 8.25
N VAL A 3 -18.31 15.80 7.52
CA VAL A 3 -16.84 15.78 7.40
C VAL A 3 -16.30 17.11 7.86
N PHE A 4 -15.40 17.08 8.83
CA PHE A 4 -14.70 18.24 9.35
C PHE A 4 -13.20 18.04 9.19
N ALA A 5 -12.46 19.10 8.87
CA ALA A 5 -11.00 19.02 8.81
C ALA A 5 -10.39 20.40 9.05
N HIS A 6 -9.13 20.41 9.48
CA HIS A 6 -8.31 21.61 9.36
C HIS A 6 -7.97 21.83 7.89
N TYR A 7 -8.06 23.06 7.46
CA TYR A 7 -7.77 23.46 6.08
C TYR A 7 -7.00 24.77 6.02
N TRP A 8 -6.04 24.79 5.17
CA TRP A 8 -5.28 25.98 4.86
C TRP A 8 -4.80 25.96 3.41
N LYS A 9 -4.83 27.13 2.77
CA LYS A 9 -4.29 27.34 1.43
C LYS A 9 -3.09 28.28 1.53
N SER A 10 -1.93 27.80 1.04
CA SER A 10 -0.72 28.59 1.01
C SER A 10 -0.82 29.67 -0.06
N GLU A 11 -0.68 30.93 0.33
CA GLU A 11 -0.57 32.06 -0.61
C GLU A 11 0.75 32.03 -1.40
N VAL A 12 1.81 31.46 -0.79
CA VAL A 12 3.14 31.39 -1.40
C VAL A 12 3.22 30.32 -2.47
N THR A 13 2.74 29.10 -2.18
CA THR A 13 2.85 27.97 -3.10
C THR A 13 1.57 27.69 -3.88
N GLY A 14 0.45 28.26 -3.47
CA GLY A 14 -0.87 27.94 -4.00
C GLY A 14 -1.39 26.55 -3.63
N ASN A 15 -0.64 25.80 -2.83
CA ASN A 15 -1.01 24.45 -2.43
C ASN A 15 -2.10 24.47 -1.36
N ASP A 16 -3.00 23.50 -1.45
CA ASP A 16 -4.03 23.22 -0.44
C ASP A 16 -3.54 22.15 0.53
N TYR A 17 -3.77 22.36 1.83
CA TYR A 17 -3.46 21.41 2.89
C TYR A 17 -4.73 21.05 3.65
N ARG A 18 -4.91 19.74 3.93
CA ARG A 18 -5.99 19.24 4.75
C ARG A 18 -5.45 18.21 5.72
N TRP A 19 -5.66 18.39 7.00
CA TRP A 19 -5.22 17.48 8.05
C TRP A 19 -6.24 17.33 9.17
N ARG A 20 -6.03 16.36 10.06
CA ARG A 20 -6.96 16.06 11.17
C ARG A 20 -8.41 15.97 10.70
N THR A 21 -8.67 15.13 9.71
CA THR A 21 -10.01 14.96 9.17
C THR A 21 -10.84 14.07 10.11
N LEU A 22 -12.06 14.51 10.41
CA LEU A 22 -13.02 13.83 11.25
C LEU A 22 -14.26 13.46 10.43
N LEU A 23 -14.60 12.18 10.40
CA LEU A 23 -15.83 11.67 9.80
C LEU A 23 -16.83 11.44 10.92
N GLN A 24 -17.83 12.31 11.07
CA GLN A 24 -18.87 12.19 12.07
C GLN A 24 -20.08 11.45 11.53
N PHE A 25 -20.52 10.45 12.28
CA PHE A 25 -21.70 9.63 12.03
C PHE A 25 -22.68 9.81 13.19
N GLY A 26 -23.97 9.87 12.89
CA GLY A 26 -25.01 10.08 13.92
C GLY A 26 -24.80 11.38 14.68
N THR A 27 -24.99 11.33 16.00
CA THR A 27 -24.94 12.50 16.90
C THR A 27 -23.80 12.45 17.92
N SER A 28 -23.17 11.29 18.13
CA SER A 28 -22.06 11.16 19.07
C SER A 28 -20.79 11.83 18.55
N TRP A 29 -20.02 12.38 19.49
CA TRP A 29 -18.68 12.93 19.29
C TRP A 29 -17.57 12.03 19.86
N ASP A 30 -17.90 10.80 20.22
CA ASP A 30 -16.92 9.83 20.70
C ASP A 30 -16.10 9.29 19.51
N ILE A 31 -14.79 9.17 19.69
CA ILE A 31 -13.92 8.60 18.66
C ILE A 31 -14.07 7.08 18.71
N ILE A 32 -14.53 6.52 17.59
CA ILE A 32 -14.77 5.08 17.43
C ILE A 32 -13.70 4.37 16.60
N GLY A 33 -12.67 5.07 16.15
CA GLY A 33 -11.54 4.47 15.46
C GLY A 33 -10.75 5.46 14.63
N SER A 34 -9.70 4.96 14.00
CA SER A 34 -8.77 5.78 13.24
C SER A 34 -8.35 5.12 11.92
N VAL A 35 -8.00 5.95 10.95
CA VAL A 35 -7.48 5.53 9.64
C VAL A 35 -6.25 6.37 9.31
N VAL A 36 -5.21 5.75 8.78
CA VAL A 36 -4.06 6.47 8.20
C VAL A 36 -3.95 6.12 6.73
N MET A 37 -4.04 7.11 5.87
CA MET A 37 -4.06 6.96 4.40
C MET A 37 -2.87 7.63 3.72
N LYS A 38 -2.90 7.73 2.39
CA LYS A 38 -1.82 8.32 1.57
C LYS A 38 -1.77 9.82 1.71
N ASN A 39 -2.83 10.48 1.23
CA ASN A 39 -2.99 11.92 1.14
C ASN A 39 -4.47 12.30 1.15
N PRO A 40 -4.81 13.55 1.45
CA PRO A 40 -6.14 14.08 1.26
C PRO A 40 -6.53 14.03 -0.23
N GLY A 41 -7.61 13.32 -0.53
CA GLY A 41 -8.06 13.12 -1.91
C GLY A 41 -8.85 14.30 -2.48
N SER A 42 -9.97 13.97 -3.14
CA SER A 42 -10.80 14.92 -3.92
C SER A 42 -11.78 15.74 -3.09
N ALA A 43 -12.09 15.36 -1.84
CA ALA A 43 -13.04 16.09 -1.01
C ALA A 43 -12.70 17.59 -0.96
N ALA A 44 -13.69 18.44 -1.23
CA ALA A 44 -13.53 19.87 -1.32
C ALA A 44 -14.00 20.60 -0.06
N PRO A 45 -13.34 21.71 0.36
CA PRO A 45 -13.85 22.56 1.42
C PRO A 45 -15.17 23.20 0.97
N LEU A 46 -16.15 23.21 1.86
CA LEU A 46 -17.48 23.79 1.60
C LEU A 46 -17.61 25.17 2.26
N TYR A 47 -17.43 25.21 3.57
CA TYR A 47 -17.49 26.44 4.35
C TYR A 47 -16.72 26.29 5.67
N SER A 48 -16.30 27.41 6.25
CA SER A 48 -15.73 27.45 7.58
C SER A 48 -16.81 27.15 8.64
N VAL A 49 -16.47 26.33 9.63
CA VAL A 49 -17.39 25.99 10.72
C VAL A 49 -17.46 27.15 11.72
N ASN A 50 -18.62 27.79 11.82
CA ASN A 50 -18.85 28.93 12.69
C ASN A 50 -19.91 28.65 13.76
N GLU A 51 -20.55 27.51 13.74
CA GLU A 51 -21.57 27.12 14.74
C GLU A 51 -20.92 26.87 16.11
N PRO A 52 -21.29 27.62 17.17
CA PRO A 52 -20.60 27.55 18.46
C PRO A 52 -20.60 26.13 19.07
N ALA A 53 -21.75 25.43 19.02
CA ALA A 53 -21.87 24.10 19.59
C ALA A 53 -20.97 23.08 18.87
N THR A 54 -20.87 23.16 17.54
CA THR A 54 -19.97 22.32 16.76
C THR A 54 -18.51 22.66 17.04
N LEU A 55 -18.16 23.94 17.09
CA LEU A 55 -16.80 24.38 17.41
C LEU A 55 -16.35 23.93 18.80
N GLU A 56 -17.24 23.97 19.80
CA GLU A 56 -16.93 23.48 21.14
C GLU A 56 -16.57 21.99 21.12
N GLN A 57 -17.33 21.16 20.41
CA GLN A 57 -17.02 19.75 20.27
C GLN A 57 -15.71 19.50 19.51
N LEU A 58 -15.48 20.22 18.42
CA LEU A 58 -14.23 20.14 17.65
C LEU A 58 -13.03 20.51 18.51
N LYS A 59 -13.13 21.58 19.31
CA LYS A 59 -12.06 21.99 20.25
C LYS A 59 -11.78 20.95 21.33
N ARG A 60 -12.78 20.22 21.80
CA ARG A 60 -12.59 19.11 22.75
C ARG A 60 -11.79 17.96 22.14
N LEU A 61 -11.98 17.72 20.84
CA LEU A 61 -11.25 16.69 20.09
C LEU A 61 -9.92 17.19 19.57
N GLU A 62 -9.75 18.51 19.53
CA GLU A 62 -8.52 19.14 19.08
C GLU A 62 -7.43 18.95 20.14
N GLN A 63 -6.39 18.27 19.76
CA GLN A 63 -5.20 18.22 20.60
C GLN A 63 -4.45 19.53 20.52
N ALA A 64 -3.70 19.90 21.55
CA ALA A 64 -2.91 21.13 21.58
C ALA A 64 -2.12 21.33 20.28
N LYS A 65 -2.00 22.61 19.84
CA LYS A 65 -1.19 22.96 18.67
C LYS A 65 0.12 22.19 18.68
N LEU A 66 0.38 21.47 17.60
CA LEU A 66 1.51 20.56 17.52
C LEU A 66 2.79 21.24 17.10
N TYR A 67 2.64 22.36 16.38
CA TYR A 67 3.73 23.18 15.87
C TYR A 67 3.53 24.63 16.30
N SER A 68 4.61 25.28 16.73
CA SER A 68 4.59 26.71 17.08
C SER A 68 4.35 27.61 15.86
N ASP A 69 4.72 27.12 14.70
CA ASP A 69 4.62 27.79 13.39
C ASP A 69 3.44 27.28 12.55
N GLU A 70 2.50 26.55 13.17
CA GLU A 70 1.27 26.12 12.51
C GLU A 70 0.47 27.39 12.15
N PRO A 71 0.05 27.54 10.85
CA PRO A 71 -0.67 28.72 10.43
C PRO A 71 -2.00 28.85 11.18
N GLU A 72 -2.55 30.06 11.21
CA GLU A 72 -3.90 30.25 11.68
C GLU A 72 -4.84 29.46 10.76
N TYR A 73 -5.41 28.39 11.29
CA TYR A 73 -6.30 27.51 10.56
C TYR A 73 -7.70 27.58 11.15
N ALA A 74 -8.66 27.25 10.32
CA ALA A 74 -10.04 27.09 10.75
C ALA A 74 -10.52 25.68 10.47
N TRP A 75 -11.50 25.23 11.26
CA TRP A 75 -12.26 24.06 10.94
C TRP A 75 -13.18 24.34 9.75
N TYR A 76 -13.08 23.47 8.74
CA TYR A 76 -13.95 23.51 7.57
C TYR A 76 -14.84 22.28 7.51
N SER A 77 -16.06 22.48 7.06
CA SER A 77 -16.88 21.39 6.55
C SER A 77 -16.41 21.02 5.16
N PHE A 78 -16.39 19.72 4.86
CA PHE A 78 -15.94 19.20 3.57
C PHE A 78 -17.03 18.36 2.90
N SER A 79 -16.96 18.26 1.57
CA SER A 79 -17.72 17.26 0.84
C SER A 79 -17.24 15.86 1.22
N CYS A 80 -18.15 14.89 1.16
CA CYS A 80 -17.80 13.49 1.29
C CYS A 80 -17.27 12.97 -0.06
N ASP A 81 -16.16 12.24 -0.06
CA ASP A 81 -15.66 11.53 -1.23
C ASP A 81 -15.90 10.01 -1.14
N ASP A 82 -15.64 9.31 -2.25
CA ASP A 82 -15.82 7.86 -2.36
C ASP A 82 -14.96 7.08 -1.36
N THR A 83 -13.76 7.56 -1.04
CA THR A 83 -12.88 6.93 -0.06
C THR A 83 -13.48 6.99 1.34
N MET A 84 -14.06 8.12 1.74
CA MET A 84 -14.72 8.28 3.04
C MET A 84 -15.94 7.38 3.18
N GLN A 85 -16.72 7.19 2.11
CA GLN A 85 -17.83 6.23 2.10
C GLN A 85 -17.35 4.78 2.27
N LYS A 86 -16.21 4.45 1.70
CA LYS A 86 -15.59 3.13 1.86
C LYS A 86 -15.04 2.91 3.27
N VAL A 87 -14.51 3.95 3.90
CA VAL A 87 -14.12 3.91 5.33
C VAL A 87 -15.37 3.66 6.20
N GLU A 88 -16.49 4.32 5.95
CA GLU A 88 -17.75 4.02 6.64
C GLU A 88 -18.10 2.53 6.54
N LYS A 89 -18.07 1.96 5.34
CA LYS A 89 -18.38 0.54 5.12
C LYS A 89 -17.41 -0.41 5.83
N LEU A 90 -16.11 -0.06 5.90
CA LEU A 90 -15.12 -0.82 6.68
C LEU A 90 -15.53 -0.89 8.14
N PHE A 91 -15.85 0.25 8.75
CA PHE A 91 -16.18 0.32 10.17
C PHE A 91 -17.57 -0.24 10.47
N CYS A 92 -18.55 -0.08 9.57
CA CYS A 92 -19.84 -0.77 9.67
C CYS A 92 -19.65 -2.29 9.72
N SER A 93 -18.78 -2.83 8.87
CA SER A 93 -18.46 -4.26 8.87
C SER A 93 -17.77 -4.68 10.17
N TYR A 94 -16.81 -3.89 10.64
CA TYR A 94 -16.09 -4.13 11.89
C TYR A 94 -17.05 -4.20 13.10
N TYR A 95 -17.89 -3.20 13.24
CA TYR A 95 -18.86 -3.11 14.34
C TYR A 95 -20.13 -3.97 14.13
N LYS A 96 -20.23 -4.67 12.98
CA LYS A 96 -21.40 -5.48 12.59
C LYS A 96 -22.71 -4.68 12.68
N THR A 97 -22.68 -3.45 12.19
CA THR A 97 -23.83 -2.53 12.19
C THR A 97 -24.08 -1.96 10.79
N SER A 98 -25.31 -1.56 10.52
CA SER A 98 -25.66 -0.84 9.28
C SER A 98 -25.40 0.66 9.38
N THR A 99 -25.28 1.21 10.59
CA THR A 99 -25.09 2.65 10.83
C THR A 99 -24.09 2.86 11.97
N LEU A 100 -23.20 3.82 11.80
CA LEU A 100 -22.25 4.23 12.82
C LEU A 100 -22.82 5.39 13.65
N ASN A 101 -22.35 5.51 14.89
CA ASN A 101 -22.61 6.67 15.75
C ASN A 101 -21.30 7.02 16.49
N GLY A 102 -20.62 8.05 16.04
CA GLY A 102 -19.31 8.48 16.55
C GLY A 102 -18.43 9.05 15.47
N ILE A 103 -17.16 9.20 15.76
CA ILE A 103 -16.17 9.83 14.90
C ILE A 103 -15.08 8.84 14.50
N ILE A 104 -14.78 8.77 13.21
CA ILE A 104 -13.57 8.15 12.70
C ILE A 104 -12.56 9.25 12.39
N GLN A 105 -11.37 9.18 12.99
CA GLN A 105 -10.26 10.07 12.69
C GLN A 105 -9.53 9.60 11.44
N VAL A 106 -9.22 10.53 10.54
CA VAL A 106 -8.46 10.24 9.31
C VAL A 106 -7.21 11.08 9.28
N PHE A 107 -6.07 10.41 9.26
CA PHE A 107 -4.74 10.97 9.07
C PHE A 107 -4.15 10.52 7.73
N ASN A 108 -3.08 11.16 7.30
CA ASN A 108 -2.44 10.82 6.03
C ASN A 108 -0.91 10.87 6.18
N LEU A 109 -0.17 10.10 5.38
CA LEU A 109 1.29 10.21 5.33
C LEU A 109 1.75 11.59 4.85
N MET A 110 0.97 12.24 3.98
CA MET A 110 1.15 13.64 3.59
C MET A 110 -0.19 14.37 3.60
N ASN A 111 -0.18 15.64 3.97
CA ASN A 111 -1.38 16.46 4.12
C ASN A 111 -1.64 17.41 2.94
N VAL A 112 -0.81 17.37 1.91
CA VAL A 112 -1.04 18.09 0.65
C VAL A 112 -2.27 17.50 -0.04
N ARG A 113 -3.27 18.35 -0.26
CA ARG A 113 -4.52 17.96 -0.91
C ARG A 113 -4.40 18.03 -2.42
N ASP A 114 -4.51 16.89 -3.08
CA ASP A 114 -4.65 16.78 -4.52
C ASP A 114 -5.31 15.42 -4.85
N PRO A 115 -6.31 15.38 -5.75
CA PRO A 115 -6.91 14.13 -6.20
C PRO A 115 -5.94 13.27 -7.01
N ASN A 116 -4.94 13.89 -7.64
CA ASN A 116 -3.87 13.20 -8.36
C ASN A 116 -2.67 12.99 -7.44
N LEU A 117 -2.36 11.72 -7.14
CA LEU A 117 -1.25 11.37 -6.23
C LEU A 117 0.11 11.86 -6.74
N GLU A 118 0.37 11.83 -8.05
CA GLU A 118 1.66 12.27 -8.61
C GLU A 118 1.85 13.77 -8.43
N LEU A 119 0.79 14.56 -8.68
CA LEU A 119 0.81 15.98 -8.41
C LEU A 119 0.94 16.30 -6.93
N ALA A 120 0.24 15.55 -6.06
CA ALA A 120 0.40 15.69 -4.61
C ALA A 120 1.84 15.44 -4.17
N LEU A 121 2.52 14.44 -4.73
CA LEU A 121 3.93 14.15 -4.44
C LEU A 121 4.87 15.28 -4.88
N ILE A 122 4.67 15.83 -6.08
CA ILE A 122 5.45 16.97 -6.57
C ILE A 122 5.28 18.17 -5.66
N LYS A 123 4.04 18.52 -5.29
CA LYS A 123 3.71 19.61 -4.38
C LYS A 123 4.31 19.40 -2.99
N ASN A 124 4.27 18.16 -2.48
CA ASN A 124 4.82 17.83 -1.17
C ASN A 124 6.35 17.92 -1.13
N ASN A 125 7.06 17.55 -2.19
CA ASN A 125 8.51 17.66 -2.26
C ASN A 125 9.01 19.12 -2.21
N ASN A 126 8.17 20.07 -2.61
CA ASN A 126 8.44 21.49 -2.61
C ASN A 126 7.91 22.19 -1.36
N THR A 127 7.43 21.45 -0.36
CA THR A 127 6.85 22.03 0.84
C THR A 127 7.84 22.07 1.99
N VAL A 128 7.81 23.15 2.75
CA VAL A 128 8.65 23.36 3.95
C VAL A 128 7.82 23.38 5.25
N TYR A 129 6.51 23.16 5.13
CA TYR A 129 5.61 23.28 6.29
C TYR A 129 5.59 21.99 7.14
N PRO A 130 5.83 22.09 8.47
CA PRO A 130 5.82 20.94 9.37
C PRO A 130 4.53 20.14 9.35
N PHE A 131 3.38 20.83 9.20
CA PHE A 131 2.05 20.21 9.12
C PHE A 131 1.76 19.53 7.76
N SER A 132 2.69 19.54 6.82
CA SER A 132 2.54 18.86 5.53
C SER A 132 2.46 17.33 5.65
N LYS A 133 2.76 16.77 6.81
CA LYS A 133 2.66 15.37 7.15
C LYS A 133 2.04 15.16 8.53
N THR A 134 1.62 13.92 8.83
CA THR A 134 1.12 13.56 10.15
C THR A 134 2.21 13.67 11.20
N ALA A 135 1.93 14.44 12.24
CA ALA A 135 2.87 14.66 13.33
C ALA A 135 2.92 13.49 14.31
N GLU A 136 4.00 13.39 15.09
CA GLU A 136 4.14 12.37 16.12
C GLU A 136 3.00 12.41 17.15
N LYS A 137 2.57 13.61 17.56
CA LYS A 137 1.44 13.78 18.49
C LYS A 137 0.10 13.33 17.90
N ASP A 138 -0.09 13.49 16.59
CA ASP A 138 -1.27 12.95 15.89
C ASP A 138 -1.28 11.42 15.95
N ILE A 139 -0.11 10.80 15.81
CA ILE A 139 0.05 9.35 15.96
C ILE A 139 -0.33 8.91 17.38
N LEU A 140 0.04 9.68 18.38
CA LEU A 140 -0.32 9.40 19.78
C LEU A 140 -1.83 9.53 20.05
N SER A 141 -2.58 10.23 19.18
CA SER A 141 -4.04 10.37 19.29
C SER A 141 -4.83 9.24 18.64
N LEU A 142 -4.19 8.33 17.91
CA LEU A 142 -4.86 7.22 17.26
C LEU A 142 -5.61 6.34 18.29
N ILE A 143 -6.83 6.00 17.96
CA ILE A 143 -7.73 5.14 18.77
C ILE A 143 -8.08 3.90 17.95
N ALA A 144 -8.01 2.75 18.59
CA ALA A 144 -8.40 1.47 17.97
C ALA A 144 -9.92 1.40 17.71
N PRO A 145 -10.36 0.70 16.65
CA PRO A 145 -9.51 0.02 15.68
C PRO A 145 -8.80 1.00 14.73
N VAL A 146 -7.58 0.66 14.32
CA VAL A 146 -6.80 1.49 13.40
C VAL A 146 -6.64 0.77 12.07
N TYR A 147 -7.04 1.43 10.98
CA TYR A 147 -6.83 0.95 9.62
C TYR A 147 -5.66 1.68 8.97
N LEU A 148 -4.59 0.96 8.59
CA LEU A 148 -3.45 1.53 7.89
C LEU A 148 -3.60 1.28 6.37
N GLY A 149 -3.99 2.32 5.63
CA GLY A 149 -4.39 2.22 4.23
C GLY A 149 -3.58 3.10 3.28
N TRP A 150 -2.29 3.29 3.52
CA TRP A 150 -1.42 4.15 2.67
C TRP A 150 -0.90 3.48 1.39
N GLY A 151 -1.34 2.25 1.09
CA GLY A 151 -0.93 1.52 -0.11
C GLY A 151 0.57 1.25 -0.14
N ASP A 152 1.19 1.52 -1.27
CA ASP A 152 2.63 1.36 -1.50
C ASP A 152 3.43 2.67 -1.34
N LEU A 153 2.80 3.76 -0.86
CA LEU A 153 3.48 5.04 -0.64
C LEU A 153 4.65 4.91 0.36
N TRP A 154 4.52 4.02 1.36
CA TRP A 154 5.57 3.71 2.31
C TRP A 154 6.89 3.20 1.68
N LYS A 155 6.85 2.73 0.42
CA LYS A 155 8.04 2.29 -0.31
C LYS A 155 8.89 3.45 -0.84
N LYS A 156 8.36 4.68 -0.82
CA LYS A 156 9.02 5.88 -1.32
C LYS A 156 9.59 6.72 -0.18
N GLN A 157 10.81 7.21 -0.32
CA GLN A 157 11.34 8.23 0.57
C GLN A 157 10.65 9.59 0.29
N PRO A 158 10.40 10.43 1.31
CA PRO A 158 10.69 10.23 2.73
C PRO A 158 9.60 9.46 3.51
N PHE A 159 8.51 9.06 2.87
CA PHE A 159 7.32 8.46 3.50
C PHE A 159 7.60 7.13 4.21
N ARG A 160 8.67 6.43 3.82
CA ARG A 160 9.05 5.18 4.47
C ARG A 160 9.29 5.36 5.96
N GLU A 161 10.09 6.34 6.33
CA GLU A 161 10.42 6.59 7.74
C GLU A 161 9.18 7.01 8.55
N ASP A 162 8.33 7.84 7.96
CA ASP A 162 7.09 8.27 8.62
C ASP A 162 6.10 7.09 8.77
N ALA A 163 5.95 6.24 7.75
CA ALA A 163 5.12 5.05 7.81
C ALA A 163 5.65 4.04 8.86
N GLU A 164 6.96 3.86 8.95
CA GLU A 164 7.62 2.99 9.93
C GLU A 164 7.40 3.48 11.37
N LYS A 165 7.53 4.79 11.59
CA LYS A 165 7.24 5.42 12.89
C LYS A 165 5.78 5.23 13.29
N ILE A 166 4.85 5.50 12.37
CA ILE A 166 3.41 5.31 12.60
C ILE A 166 3.11 3.85 12.93
N PHE A 167 3.63 2.93 12.13
CA PHE A 167 3.41 1.50 12.33
C PHE A 167 3.90 1.04 13.70
N THR A 168 5.14 1.42 14.06
CA THR A 168 5.73 1.08 15.36
C THR A 168 4.95 1.70 16.51
N ALA A 169 4.57 2.96 16.39
CA ALA A 169 3.80 3.65 17.44
C ALA A 169 2.42 3.03 17.63
N VAL A 170 1.72 2.69 16.54
CA VAL A 170 0.41 2.01 16.60
C VAL A 170 0.55 0.64 17.27
N HIS A 171 1.58 -0.12 16.89
CA HIS A 171 1.85 -1.42 17.49
C HIS A 171 2.09 -1.32 18.99
N ASN A 172 3.03 -0.46 19.41
CA ASN A 172 3.42 -0.32 20.81
C ASN A 172 2.31 0.29 21.68
N LYS A 173 1.62 1.33 21.18
CA LYS A 173 0.58 2.05 21.93
C LYS A 173 -0.66 1.19 22.15
N LEU A 174 -1.07 0.43 21.17
CA LEU A 174 -2.34 -0.30 21.21
C LEU A 174 -2.17 -1.75 21.68
N ASP A 175 -0.99 -2.12 22.14
CA ASP A 175 -0.69 -3.45 22.68
C ASP A 175 -1.18 -4.58 21.76
N GLY A 176 -0.89 -4.44 20.47
CA GLY A 176 -1.31 -5.37 19.44
C GLY A 176 -2.81 -5.36 19.09
N LYS A 177 -3.58 -4.43 19.64
CA LYS A 177 -5.02 -4.25 19.35
C LYS A 177 -5.31 -3.33 18.17
N TYR A 178 -4.32 -3.04 17.36
CA TYR A 178 -4.51 -2.31 16.12
C TYR A 178 -4.90 -3.27 15.01
N LEU A 179 -5.59 -2.73 14.00
CA LEU A 179 -6.04 -3.51 12.87
C LEU A 179 -5.60 -2.83 11.58
N PHE A 180 -4.90 -3.58 10.78
CA PHE A 180 -4.56 -3.19 9.41
C PHE A 180 -4.57 -4.46 8.54
N PRO A 181 -5.01 -4.39 7.29
CA PRO A 181 -4.93 -5.52 6.41
C PRO A 181 -3.47 -5.72 5.99
N GLN A 182 -2.74 -6.52 6.73
CA GLN A 182 -1.43 -7.00 6.31
C GLN A 182 -1.63 -8.18 5.38
N LEU A 183 -1.28 -8.01 4.14
CA LEU A 183 -1.33 -9.05 3.13
C LEU A 183 0.04 -9.63 2.87
N LYS A 184 0.09 -10.81 2.21
CA LYS A 184 1.33 -11.51 1.83
C LYS A 184 2.40 -10.58 1.23
N ASP A 185 2.00 -9.51 0.57
CA ASP A 185 2.90 -8.57 -0.12
C ASP A 185 3.23 -7.32 0.70
N ASN A 186 2.94 -7.29 1.99
CA ASN A 186 3.10 -6.10 2.84
C ASN A 186 2.44 -4.85 2.24
N LYS A 187 1.31 -5.02 1.59
CA LYS A 187 0.53 -3.93 1.02
C LYS A 187 -0.49 -3.46 2.03
N PHE A 188 -0.40 -2.19 2.38
CA PHE A 188 -1.39 -1.49 3.20
C PHE A 188 -2.50 -0.97 2.27
N TYR A 189 -3.46 -1.84 1.94
CA TYR A 189 -4.45 -1.54 0.90
C TYR A 189 -5.29 -0.33 1.24
N HIS A 190 -5.26 0.66 0.35
CA HIS A 190 -6.10 1.84 0.44
C HIS A 190 -7.59 1.45 0.33
N PRO A 191 -8.51 2.12 1.04
CA PRO A 191 -9.95 1.80 0.97
C PRO A 191 -10.53 1.84 -0.45
N GLN A 192 -9.88 2.51 -1.40
CA GLN A 192 -10.31 2.50 -2.81
C GLN A 192 -10.43 1.09 -3.43
N TYR A 193 -9.75 0.09 -2.88
CA TYR A 193 -9.85 -1.30 -3.33
C TYR A 193 -11.15 -2.00 -2.89
N LEU A 194 -11.95 -1.35 -2.05
CA LEU A 194 -13.31 -1.81 -1.75
C LEU A 194 -14.21 -1.47 -2.95
N MET A 195 -14.47 -2.46 -3.79
CA MET A 195 -15.17 -2.31 -5.06
C MET A 195 -16.29 -3.34 -5.21
N GLY A 196 -17.13 -3.11 -6.23
CA GLY A 196 -18.26 -3.98 -6.56
C GLY A 196 -19.55 -3.60 -5.87
N VAL A 197 -20.67 -3.99 -6.45
CA VAL A 197 -22.00 -3.79 -5.88
C VAL A 197 -22.08 -4.56 -4.56
N GLY A 198 -22.43 -3.84 -3.47
CA GLY A 198 -22.48 -4.44 -2.13
C GLY A 198 -21.13 -4.93 -1.59
N LEU A 199 -19.99 -4.44 -2.13
CA LEU A 199 -18.64 -4.87 -1.75
C LEU A 199 -18.37 -6.38 -1.99
N ASN A 200 -18.95 -6.95 -3.01
CA ASN A 200 -18.89 -8.38 -3.30
C ASN A 200 -17.66 -8.84 -4.10
N SER A 201 -16.76 -7.92 -4.50
CA SER A 201 -15.53 -8.35 -5.17
C SER A 201 -14.66 -9.22 -4.25
N PRO A 202 -13.89 -10.18 -4.78
CA PRO A 202 -12.99 -11.00 -3.97
C PRO A 202 -12.05 -10.16 -3.10
N MET A 203 -11.51 -9.08 -3.64
CA MET A 203 -10.64 -8.15 -2.90
C MET A 203 -11.38 -7.44 -1.77
N SER A 204 -12.61 -6.97 -2.00
CA SER A 204 -13.43 -6.33 -0.95
C SER A 204 -13.73 -7.30 0.18
N LYS A 205 -14.16 -8.52 -0.12
CA LYS A 205 -14.41 -9.55 0.89
C LYS A 205 -13.15 -9.87 1.68
N PHE A 206 -12.01 -9.96 0.99
CA PHE A 206 -10.73 -10.20 1.64
C PHE A 206 -10.36 -9.07 2.61
N LEU A 207 -10.45 -7.79 2.19
CA LEU A 207 -10.11 -6.65 3.03
C LEU A 207 -11.04 -6.52 4.24
N LEU A 208 -12.34 -6.69 4.03
CA LEU A 208 -13.32 -6.67 5.11
C LEU A 208 -13.06 -7.78 6.12
N ASN A 209 -12.84 -9.01 5.65
CA ASN A 209 -12.54 -10.14 6.52
C ASN A 209 -11.23 -9.93 7.28
N ALA A 210 -10.15 -9.48 6.61
CA ALA A 210 -8.88 -9.21 7.25
C ALA A 210 -9.03 -8.14 8.36
N PHE A 211 -9.74 -7.05 8.08
CA PHE A 211 -10.00 -6.00 9.06
C PHE A 211 -10.83 -6.50 10.25
N CYS A 212 -11.87 -7.31 10.01
CA CYS A 212 -12.72 -7.84 11.06
C CYS A 212 -12.06 -8.96 11.88
N GLN A 213 -11.25 -9.81 11.24
CA GLN A 213 -10.60 -10.96 11.91
C GLN A 213 -9.41 -10.57 12.77
N ASN A 214 -8.69 -9.53 12.39
CA ASN A 214 -7.56 -9.03 13.17
C ASN A 214 -7.96 -8.40 14.53
N MET A 215 -9.24 -8.41 14.84
CA MET A 215 -9.76 -7.99 16.16
C MET A 215 -9.21 -8.79 17.35
N THR A 216 -8.69 -9.99 17.10
CA THR A 216 -8.29 -10.94 18.14
C THR A 216 -6.88 -11.49 17.94
N VAL A 217 -6.07 -10.91 17.05
CA VAL A 217 -4.71 -11.39 16.85
C VAL A 217 -3.89 -11.04 18.10
N PRO A 218 -3.38 -12.04 18.81
CA PRO A 218 -2.49 -11.80 19.94
C PRO A 218 -1.24 -11.07 19.44
N VAL A 219 -0.63 -10.29 20.32
CA VAL A 219 0.68 -9.67 20.09
C VAL A 219 1.61 -10.77 19.56
N LEU A 220 2.13 -10.61 18.36
CA LEU A 220 3.19 -11.48 17.89
C LEU A 220 4.44 -11.13 18.70
N ASP A 221 4.99 -12.10 19.43
CA ASP A 221 6.24 -11.96 20.17
C ASP A 221 7.46 -11.70 19.26
N THR A 222 7.24 -11.72 17.95
CA THR A 222 8.26 -11.42 16.96
C THR A 222 8.26 -9.93 16.62
N PRO A 223 9.43 -9.27 16.63
CA PRO A 223 9.55 -7.88 16.21
C PRO A 223 8.97 -7.73 14.80
N ILE A 224 8.05 -6.80 14.63
CA ILE A 224 7.52 -6.49 13.30
C ILE A 224 8.64 -5.81 12.52
N VAL A 225 9.19 -6.53 11.55
CA VAL A 225 10.22 -6.00 10.65
C VAL A 225 9.53 -5.34 9.48
N PHE A 226 9.68 -4.03 9.38
CA PHE A 226 9.21 -3.28 8.21
C PHE A 226 9.99 -3.78 6.98
N PRO A 227 9.33 -4.20 5.88
CA PRO A 227 10.04 -4.82 4.77
C PRO A 227 11.09 -3.88 4.20
N LYS A 228 12.30 -4.37 4.02
CA LYS A 228 13.37 -3.59 3.39
C LYS A 228 12.96 -3.21 1.97
N GLN A 229 13.17 -1.94 1.61
CA GLN A 229 12.94 -1.50 0.24
C GLN A 229 14.01 -2.12 -0.67
N ILE A 230 13.56 -2.89 -1.64
CA ILE A 230 14.42 -3.52 -2.64
C ILE A 230 14.33 -2.72 -3.92
N SER A 231 15.45 -2.29 -4.44
CA SER A 231 15.51 -1.71 -5.78
C SER A 231 15.41 -2.83 -6.81
N LYS A 232 14.21 -3.05 -7.36
CA LYS A 232 14.00 -4.04 -8.42
C LYS A 232 14.90 -3.82 -9.65
N ARG A 233 15.26 -2.57 -9.93
CA ARG A 233 16.21 -2.26 -11.00
C ARG A 233 17.60 -2.75 -10.68
N ASN A 234 18.10 -2.53 -9.47
CA ASN A 234 19.39 -3.04 -9.02
C ASN A 234 19.43 -4.57 -9.02
N VAL A 235 18.36 -5.22 -8.52
CA VAL A 235 18.24 -6.69 -8.58
C VAL A 235 18.27 -7.16 -10.03
N TYR A 236 17.44 -6.57 -10.90
CA TYR A 236 17.41 -6.89 -12.32
C TYR A 236 18.79 -6.77 -12.98
N GLU A 237 19.46 -5.63 -12.82
CA GLU A 237 20.78 -5.37 -13.44
C GLU A 237 21.85 -6.36 -12.95
N GLN A 238 21.84 -6.70 -11.66
CA GLN A 238 22.76 -7.68 -11.10
C GLN A 238 22.46 -9.11 -11.56
N VAL A 239 21.20 -9.52 -11.58
CA VAL A 239 20.77 -10.84 -12.07
C VAL A 239 21.14 -10.98 -13.55
N VAL A 240 20.76 -10.02 -14.40
CA VAL A 240 21.07 -10.03 -15.83
C VAL A 240 22.57 -10.12 -16.07
N ARG A 241 23.38 -9.32 -15.38
CA ARG A 241 24.85 -9.33 -15.52
C ARG A 241 25.44 -10.71 -15.19
N ARG A 242 24.89 -11.41 -14.18
CA ARG A 242 25.39 -12.74 -13.80
C ARG A 242 24.87 -13.83 -14.73
N LEU A 243 23.61 -13.77 -15.13
CA LEU A 243 23.03 -14.74 -16.07
C LEU A 243 23.72 -14.72 -17.44
N ARG A 244 24.23 -13.57 -17.90
CA ARG A 244 25.04 -13.47 -19.14
C ARG A 244 26.31 -14.31 -19.12
N LYS A 245 26.79 -14.73 -17.96
CA LYS A 245 27.97 -15.61 -17.84
C LYS A 245 27.63 -17.08 -17.98
N GLU A 246 26.36 -17.43 -17.68
CA GLU A 246 25.86 -18.81 -17.56
C GLU A 246 24.95 -19.21 -18.73
N PHE A 247 24.34 -18.22 -19.40
CA PHE A 247 23.32 -18.44 -20.42
C PHE A 247 23.51 -17.54 -21.61
N GLN A 248 23.20 -18.06 -22.80
CA GLN A 248 23.17 -17.30 -24.03
C GLN A 248 22.05 -16.28 -24.03
N LEU A 249 22.36 -15.00 -24.27
CA LEU A 249 21.36 -13.94 -24.43
C LEU A 249 20.66 -14.10 -25.79
N VAL A 250 19.33 -14.17 -25.77
CA VAL A 250 18.47 -14.30 -26.96
C VAL A 250 17.91 -12.96 -27.41
N GLU A 251 17.48 -12.14 -26.43
CA GLU A 251 16.86 -10.84 -26.70
C GLU A 251 17.12 -9.87 -25.54
N GLU A 252 17.35 -8.62 -25.89
CA GLU A 252 17.52 -7.53 -24.93
C GLU A 252 16.64 -6.34 -25.28
N GLN A 253 15.89 -5.88 -24.29
CA GLN A 253 15.09 -4.66 -24.29
C GLN A 253 15.41 -3.84 -23.04
N PRO A 254 15.11 -2.53 -22.96
CA PRO A 254 15.55 -1.67 -21.86
C PRO A 254 15.17 -2.13 -20.44
N LYS A 255 14.13 -2.96 -20.32
CA LYS A 255 13.61 -3.46 -19.03
C LYS A 255 13.42 -4.97 -19.01
N THR A 256 13.84 -5.68 -20.04
CA THR A 256 13.61 -7.13 -20.19
C THR A 256 14.77 -7.77 -20.93
N CYS A 257 15.33 -8.82 -20.35
CA CYS A 257 16.29 -9.69 -21.02
C CYS A 257 15.74 -11.11 -21.09
N ARG A 258 16.05 -11.80 -22.19
CA ARG A 258 15.70 -13.20 -22.43
C ARG A 258 16.95 -14.01 -22.69
N PHE A 259 17.03 -15.16 -22.04
CA PHE A 259 18.15 -16.07 -22.12
C PHE A 259 17.68 -17.43 -22.60
N GLN A 260 18.49 -18.10 -23.43
CA GLN A 260 18.25 -19.50 -23.76
C GLN A 260 18.44 -20.34 -22.49
N PHE A 261 17.38 -20.95 -22.02
CA PHE A 261 17.39 -21.72 -20.77
C PHE A 261 17.71 -23.19 -21.03
N THR A 262 16.99 -23.79 -21.97
CA THR A 262 17.29 -25.09 -22.62
C THR A 262 17.04 -24.94 -24.13
N GLU A 263 17.16 -26.00 -24.91
CA GLU A 263 16.82 -25.95 -26.36
C GLU A 263 15.35 -25.54 -26.58
N GLU A 264 14.46 -25.92 -25.67
CA GLU A 264 13.03 -25.68 -25.79
C GLU A 264 12.53 -24.51 -24.94
N LEU A 265 13.31 -24.00 -23.99
CA LEU A 265 12.85 -23.03 -23.00
C LEU A 265 13.65 -21.74 -22.99
N VAL A 266 12.96 -20.64 -22.75
CA VAL A 266 13.53 -19.30 -22.57
C VAL A 266 13.24 -18.78 -21.17
N LEU A 267 14.28 -18.34 -20.48
CA LEU A 267 14.20 -17.58 -19.22
C LEU A 267 14.08 -16.11 -19.54
N THR A 268 13.07 -15.45 -19.00
CA THR A 268 12.85 -14.00 -19.10
C THR A 268 13.03 -13.35 -17.75
N ILE A 269 13.84 -12.31 -17.70
CA ILE A 269 14.01 -11.44 -16.52
C ILE A 269 13.52 -10.06 -16.89
N THR A 270 12.66 -9.47 -16.07
CA THR A 270 12.12 -8.12 -16.32
C THR A 270 12.03 -7.29 -15.04
N CYS A 271 12.22 -5.97 -15.16
CA CYS A 271 11.97 -5.01 -14.09
C CYS A 271 10.69 -4.18 -14.31
N THR A 272 9.80 -4.59 -15.20
CA THR A 272 8.47 -3.99 -15.35
C THR A 272 7.57 -4.42 -14.20
N GLY A 273 6.60 -3.57 -13.83
CA GLY A 273 5.71 -3.88 -12.71
C GLY A 273 6.47 -4.11 -11.39
N GLN A 274 6.31 -5.27 -10.78
CA GLN A 274 7.00 -5.65 -9.52
C GLN A 274 8.43 -6.18 -9.76
N GLY A 275 8.80 -6.43 -11.01
CA GLY A 275 10.03 -7.14 -11.36
C GLY A 275 9.82 -8.65 -11.15
N TYR A 276 9.99 -9.42 -12.21
CA TYR A 276 9.79 -10.87 -12.13
C TYR A 276 10.76 -11.63 -13.04
N MET A 277 10.87 -12.92 -12.80
CA MET A 277 11.38 -13.87 -13.77
C MET A 277 10.31 -14.84 -14.21
N GLY A 278 10.42 -15.33 -15.44
CA GLY A 278 9.46 -16.27 -16.01
C GLY A 278 10.12 -17.22 -17.00
N ILE A 279 9.64 -18.45 -17.04
CA ILE A 279 10.08 -19.48 -17.96
C ILE A 279 8.94 -19.81 -18.93
N ARG A 280 9.26 -19.91 -20.21
CA ARG A 280 8.32 -20.22 -21.30
C ARG A 280 8.97 -21.04 -22.40
N HIS A 281 8.16 -21.65 -23.26
CA HIS A 281 8.68 -22.32 -24.46
C HIS A 281 9.34 -21.31 -25.43
N ALA A 282 10.48 -21.68 -26.01
CA ALA A 282 11.22 -20.85 -26.95
C ALA A 282 10.45 -20.57 -28.26
N ALA A 283 9.68 -21.55 -28.72
CA ALA A 283 8.85 -21.45 -29.93
C ALA A 283 7.64 -20.51 -29.81
N TYR A 284 7.40 -19.96 -28.60
CA TYR A 284 6.28 -19.08 -28.36
C TYR A 284 6.43 -17.72 -29.06
N LYS A 285 5.52 -17.41 -29.99
CA LYS A 285 5.41 -16.11 -30.67
C LYS A 285 4.06 -15.48 -30.35
N GLY A 286 4.04 -14.45 -29.49
CA GLY A 286 2.83 -13.69 -29.18
C GLY A 286 2.19 -14.01 -27.81
N ARG A 287 0.89 -13.72 -27.65
CA ARG A 287 0.17 -13.83 -26.38
C ARG A 287 -0.46 -15.22 -26.11
N TYR A 288 -0.44 -16.12 -27.07
CA TYR A 288 -1.12 -17.41 -26.97
C TYR A 288 -0.16 -18.55 -27.23
N CYS A 289 -0.23 -19.55 -26.41
CA CYS A 289 0.47 -20.81 -26.63
C CYS A 289 -0.27 -21.58 -27.72
N LEU A 290 0.26 -21.59 -28.94
CA LEU A 290 -0.32 -22.32 -30.05
C LEU A 290 0.27 -23.73 -30.12
N GLY A 291 -0.22 -24.64 -29.27
CA GLY A 291 0.10 -26.07 -29.39
C GLY A 291 0.33 -26.79 -28.08
N ASN A 292 0.17 -28.10 -28.08
CA ASN A 292 0.63 -28.98 -27.02
C ASN A 292 2.14 -29.17 -27.17
N TYR A 293 2.93 -28.55 -26.32
CA TYR A 293 4.36 -28.81 -26.24
C TYR A 293 4.58 -30.05 -25.35
N PRO A 294 5.49 -30.97 -25.76
CA PRO A 294 5.88 -32.07 -24.90
C PRO A 294 6.44 -31.53 -23.56
N HIS A 295 6.30 -32.31 -22.51
CA HIS A 295 6.82 -32.02 -21.16
C HIS A 295 6.27 -30.77 -20.47
N THR A 296 5.22 -30.10 -21.00
CA THR A 296 4.67 -28.87 -20.39
C THR A 296 4.23 -29.10 -18.94
N GLU A 297 3.53 -30.18 -18.64
CA GLU A 297 3.04 -30.48 -17.28
C GLU A 297 4.18 -30.88 -16.34
N GLU A 298 5.19 -31.57 -16.84
CA GLU A 298 6.40 -31.90 -16.09
C GLU A 298 7.18 -30.65 -15.70
N TYR A 299 7.39 -29.72 -16.64
CA TYR A 299 8.04 -28.44 -16.37
C TYR A 299 7.25 -27.57 -15.38
N ARG A 300 5.92 -27.56 -15.49
CA ARG A 300 5.05 -26.87 -14.53
C ARG A 300 5.14 -27.47 -13.14
N ALA A 301 5.17 -28.79 -13.02
CA ALA A 301 5.34 -29.47 -11.75
C ALA A 301 6.66 -29.07 -11.07
N ILE A 302 7.77 -29.10 -11.82
CA ILE A 302 9.07 -28.66 -11.31
C ILE A 302 9.02 -27.21 -10.86
N LEU A 303 8.48 -26.29 -11.69
CA LEU A 303 8.41 -24.88 -11.35
C LEU A 303 7.52 -24.62 -10.12
N SER A 304 6.45 -25.38 -9.95
CA SER A 304 5.59 -25.31 -8.77
C SER A 304 6.32 -25.67 -7.48
N GLU A 305 7.27 -26.64 -7.50
CA GLU A 305 8.10 -26.97 -6.34
C GLU A 305 8.95 -25.78 -5.87
N PHE A 306 9.32 -24.88 -6.79
CA PHE A 306 10.08 -23.65 -6.50
C PHE A 306 9.18 -22.44 -6.22
N GLY A 307 7.87 -22.61 -6.08
CA GLY A 307 6.92 -21.56 -5.76
C GLY A 307 6.59 -20.63 -6.93
N TYR A 308 6.76 -21.07 -8.18
CA TYR A 308 6.32 -20.29 -9.33
C TYR A 308 4.81 -20.28 -9.46
N ASN A 309 4.27 -19.13 -9.80
CA ASN A 309 2.88 -18.99 -10.19
C ASN A 309 2.68 -19.61 -11.59
N ILE A 310 1.96 -20.70 -11.66
CA ILE A 310 1.69 -21.39 -12.90
C ILE A 310 0.51 -20.70 -13.61
N ALA A 311 0.79 -20.14 -14.79
CA ALA A 311 -0.22 -19.49 -15.62
C ALA A 311 -0.45 -20.34 -16.89
N PRO A 312 -1.69 -20.80 -17.15
CA PRO A 312 -1.94 -21.75 -18.23
C PRO A 312 -1.78 -21.17 -19.65
N GLU A 313 -1.73 -19.84 -19.80
CA GLU A 313 -1.90 -19.23 -21.13
C GLU A 313 -0.61 -18.84 -21.83
N VAL A 314 0.43 -18.42 -21.12
CA VAL A 314 1.64 -17.81 -21.73
C VAL A 314 2.93 -18.33 -21.14
N TRP A 315 2.96 -18.53 -19.83
CA TRP A 315 4.15 -18.88 -19.09
C TRP A 315 4.01 -20.29 -18.51
N LEU A 316 5.10 -21.04 -18.50
CA LEU A 316 5.17 -22.26 -17.70
C LEU A 316 5.12 -21.92 -16.22
N GLY A 317 5.79 -20.84 -15.83
CA GLY A 317 5.69 -20.27 -14.50
C GLY A 317 6.35 -18.90 -14.41
N THR A 318 5.88 -18.06 -13.48
CA THR A 318 6.45 -16.75 -13.14
C THR A 318 6.64 -16.59 -11.64
N LYS A 319 7.64 -15.85 -11.22
CA LYS A 319 7.91 -15.55 -9.81
C LYS A 319 8.42 -14.12 -9.66
N ASP A 320 7.82 -13.36 -8.74
CA ASP A 320 8.18 -11.98 -8.50
C ASP A 320 9.45 -11.85 -7.66
N PHE A 321 10.25 -10.78 -7.87
CA PHE A 321 11.43 -10.53 -7.05
C PHE A 321 11.09 -10.32 -5.56
N ALA A 322 9.87 -9.87 -5.27
CA ALA A 322 9.39 -9.69 -3.90
C ALA A 322 9.12 -11.02 -3.16
N GLU A 323 9.08 -12.15 -3.87
CA GLU A 323 8.89 -13.47 -3.28
C GLU A 323 10.20 -14.09 -2.71
N TYR A 324 11.33 -13.40 -2.94
CA TYR A 324 12.63 -13.82 -2.40
C TYR A 324 12.98 -13.05 -1.14
N ASP A 325 13.40 -13.77 -0.11
CA ASP A 325 13.83 -13.20 1.16
C ASP A 325 15.24 -12.60 1.10
N GLY A 326 15.46 -11.58 1.91
CA GLY A 326 16.77 -11.01 2.14
C GLY A 326 16.97 -9.58 1.64
N ASN A 327 18.23 -9.13 1.62
CA ASN A 327 18.63 -7.88 0.98
C ASN A 327 18.85 -8.10 -0.53
N GLU A 328 19.11 -7.02 -1.29
CA GLU A 328 19.26 -7.10 -2.74
C GLU A 328 20.29 -8.18 -3.17
N SER A 329 21.43 -8.27 -2.51
CA SER A 329 22.47 -9.28 -2.84
C SER A 329 22.00 -10.70 -2.50
N GLY A 330 21.27 -10.89 -1.41
CA GLY A 330 20.66 -12.17 -1.03
C GLY A 330 19.64 -12.61 -2.06
N ILE A 331 18.76 -11.72 -2.48
CA ILE A 331 17.76 -11.98 -3.52
C ILE A 331 18.42 -12.37 -4.84
N VAL A 332 19.46 -11.63 -5.28
CA VAL A 332 20.21 -11.98 -6.49
C VAL A 332 20.82 -13.37 -6.40
N ASN A 333 21.42 -13.73 -5.27
CA ASN A 333 22.03 -15.05 -5.08
C ASN A 333 20.97 -16.16 -5.07
N ASN A 334 19.82 -15.93 -4.41
CA ASN A 334 18.72 -16.88 -4.36
C ASN A 334 18.11 -17.13 -5.74
N ILE A 335 17.89 -16.07 -6.53
CA ILE A 335 17.43 -16.17 -7.92
C ILE A 335 18.41 -17.01 -8.75
N LEU A 336 19.70 -16.73 -8.68
CA LEU A 336 20.70 -17.44 -9.47
C LEU A 336 20.81 -18.91 -9.08
N SER A 337 20.84 -19.21 -7.78
CA SER A 337 20.87 -20.57 -7.27
C SER A 337 19.63 -21.36 -7.70
N GLU A 338 18.46 -20.73 -7.61
CA GLU A 338 17.20 -21.34 -8.01
C GLU A 338 17.15 -21.62 -9.51
N VAL A 339 17.53 -20.65 -10.36
CA VAL A 339 17.57 -20.80 -11.82
C VAL A 339 18.51 -21.92 -12.23
N LEU A 340 19.68 -22.02 -11.62
CA LEU A 340 20.63 -23.10 -11.92
C LEU A 340 20.12 -24.47 -11.47
N THR A 341 19.46 -24.53 -10.31
CA THR A 341 18.87 -25.77 -9.80
C THR A 341 17.71 -26.24 -10.68
N ILE A 342 16.83 -25.33 -11.09
CA ILE A 342 15.74 -25.65 -12.03
C ILE A 342 16.32 -26.17 -13.35
N LYS A 343 17.37 -25.54 -13.89
CA LYS A 343 18.01 -26.00 -15.13
C LYS A 343 18.54 -27.43 -15.02
N GLN A 344 19.01 -27.85 -13.84
CA GLN A 344 19.51 -29.21 -13.63
C GLN A 344 18.38 -30.23 -13.51
N LYS A 345 17.17 -29.81 -13.09
CA LYS A 345 16.00 -30.68 -12.96
C LYS A 345 15.19 -30.84 -14.25
N ILE A 346 15.26 -29.84 -15.13
CA ILE A 346 14.63 -29.83 -16.46
C ILE A 346 15.62 -30.41 -17.49
#